data_ea31a488ce37e8c524ed6652e521247e
#
_entry.id   ea31a488ce37e8c524ed6652e521247e
#
_cell.length_a   1.000
_cell.length_b   1.000
_cell.length_c   1.000
_cell.angle_alpha   90.00
_cell.angle_beta   90.00
_cell.angle_gamma   90.00
#
_symmetry.space_group_name_H-M   'P 1'
#
loop_
_entity.id
_entity.type
_entity.pdbx_description
1 polymer ?
#
loop_
_entity_poly.entity_id
_entity_poly.type
_entity_poly.pdbx_seq_one_letter_code
_entity_poly.pdbx_strand_id
1 'polypeptide(L)'
;CNAAAALVELLAKAYTSTEIGAICDFIDIALGNETDGCSLGLKTHCSISGDLTVNLGYIHIEGNEARAAFDIRYPVSITGGSVYRQFRYAAKHNKLDVKVLNHEKPLYIQKDSELVKLLSSAYKAVTGEEPELYTTGGGTYARKLGGKGLAFGPAFKDDEVNMHNADESIDKEKFFTHAQICLEAMYRMYCGISDNEN
;
A
#
# COMPACT_ATOMS: atom_id res chain seq x y z
N CYS A 1 -3.23 8.24 -14.08
CA CYS A 1 -4.66 8.26 -14.43
C CYS A 1 -5.19 6.83 -14.45
N ASN A 2 -6.32 6.59 -13.77
CA ASN A 2 -6.98 5.27 -13.78
C ASN A 2 -7.89 5.19 -15.01
N ALA A 3 -7.67 4.22 -15.89
CA ALA A 3 -8.40 4.09 -17.15
C ALA A 3 -9.91 3.84 -16.94
N ALA A 4 -10.28 3.06 -15.91
CA ALA A 4 -11.68 2.79 -15.59
C ALA A 4 -12.39 4.05 -15.07
N ALA A 5 -11.75 4.81 -14.19
CA ALA A 5 -12.29 6.09 -13.71
C ALA A 5 -12.43 7.12 -14.84
N ALA A 6 -11.43 7.23 -15.72
CA ALA A 6 -11.50 8.13 -16.88
C ALA A 6 -12.61 7.73 -17.86
N LEU A 7 -12.86 6.45 -18.06
CA LEU A 7 -13.97 5.98 -18.87
C LEU A 7 -15.32 6.36 -18.24
N VAL A 8 -15.47 6.16 -16.92
CA VAL A 8 -16.70 6.55 -16.20
C VAL A 8 -16.96 8.04 -16.31
N GLU A 9 -15.94 8.88 -16.10
CA GLU A 9 -16.03 10.34 -16.26
C GLU A 9 -16.48 10.73 -17.67
N LEU A 10 -15.94 10.06 -18.70
CA LEU A 10 -16.35 10.30 -20.07
C LEU A 10 -17.82 9.92 -20.31
N LEU A 11 -18.25 8.79 -19.77
CA LEU A 11 -19.65 8.33 -19.88
C LEU A 11 -20.60 9.28 -19.12
N ALA A 12 -20.22 9.74 -17.94
CA ALA A 12 -21.00 10.67 -17.14
C ALA A 12 -21.19 12.05 -17.84
N LYS A 13 -20.26 12.45 -18.69
CA LYS A 13 -20.39 13.65 -19.54
C LYS A 13 -21.29 13.45 -20.77
N ALA A 14 -21.37 12.23 -21.27
CA ALA A 14 -22.11 11.91 -22.51
C ALA A 14 -23.56 11.46 -22.24
N TYR A 15 -23.84 10.91 -21.09
CA TYR A 15 -25.12 10.28 -20.73
C TYR A 15 -25.66 10.83 -19.39
N THR A 16 -26.95 10.72 -19.19
CA THR A 16 -27.62 11.09 -17.92
C THR A 16 -27.45 9.96 -16.89
N SER A 17 -27.58 10.29 -15.61
CA SER A 17 -27.55 9.32 -14.49
C SER A 17 -28.52 8.15 -14.65
N THR A 18 -29.65 8.36 -15.33
CA THR A 18 -30.64 7.30 -15.62
C THR A 18 -30.17 6.33 -16.69
N GLU A 19 -29.24 6.73 -17.56
CA GLU A 19 -28.70 5.90 -18.64
C GLU A 19 -27.47 5.10 -18.19
N ILE A 20 -26.57 5.73 -17.40
CA ILE A 20 -25.33 5.10 -16.94
C ILE A 20 -25.45 4.41 -15.58
N GLY A 21 -26.53 4.68 -14.85
CA GLY A 21 -26.85 4.08 -13.57
C GLY A 21 -26.09 4.63 -12.37
N ALA A 22 -26.61 4.33 -11.18
CA ALA A 22 -26.16 4.88 -9.92
C ALA A 22 -24.69 4.58 -9.57
N ILE A 23 -24.11 3.51 -10.11
CA ILE A 23 -22.71 3.16 -9.83
C ILE A 23 -21.75 4.07 -10.58
N CYS A 24 -22.07 4.45 -11.81
CA CYS A 24 -21.26 5.42 -12.55
C CYS A 24 -21.34 6.81 -11.94
N ASP A 25 -22.55 7.24 -11.57
CA ASP A 25 -22.73 8.48 -10.82
C ASP A 25 -21.91 8.51 -9.53
N PHE A 26 -21.97 7.43 -8.75
CA PHE A 26 -21.19 7.33 -7.52
C PHE A 26 -19.69 7.43 -7.80
N ILE A 27 -19.19 6.72 -8.81
CA ILE A 27 -17.76 6.75 -9.15
C ILE A 27 -17.34 8.14 -9.61
N ASP A 28 -18.12 8.80 -10.46
CA ASP A 28 -17.81 10.13 -10.98
C ASP A 28 -17.78 11.19 -9.87
N ILE A 29 -18.79 11.19 -8.99
CA ILE A 29 -18.93 12.19 -7.93
C ILE A 29 -17.98 11.88 -6.75
N ALA A 30 -17.86 10.62 -6.37
CA ALA A 30 -17.19 10.22 -5.13
C ALA A 30 -15.70 9.91 -5.33
N LEU A 31 -15.27 9.66 -6.56
CA LEU A 31 -13.88 9.36 -6.87
C LEU A 31 -13.34 10.23 -7.99
N GLY A 32 -14.06 10.35 -9.13
CA GLY A 32 -13.55 11.04 -10.31
C GLY A 32 -12.15 10.54 -10.67
N ASN A 33 -11.20 11.44 -10.82
CA ASN A 33 -9.77 11.15 -11.00
C ASN A 33 -8.95 11.25 -9.71
N GLU A 34 -9.61 11.39 -8.56
CA GLU A 34 -8.93 11.44 -7.25
C GLU A 34 -8.33 10.08 -6.89
N THR A 35 -7.21 10.13 -6.18
CA THR A 35 -6.54 8.94 -5.65
C THR A 35 -6.42 8.96 -4.13
N ASP A 36 -6.82 10.06 -3.49
CA ASP A 36 -6.71 10.27 -2.04
C ASP A 36 -8.05 10.12 -1.29
N GLY A 37 -9.15 9.92 -2.02
CA GLY A 37 -10.49 9.76 -1.46
C GLY A 37 -11.05 11.01 -0.80
N CYS A 38 -10.62 12.20 -1.24
CA CYS A 38 -11.08 13.48 -0.69
C CYS A 38 -12.61 13.61 -0.76
N SER A 39 -13.20 13.37 -1.91
CA SER A 39 -14.67 13.44 -2.12
C SER A 39 -15.44 12.37 -1.37
N LEU A 40 -14.79 11.24 -1.02
CA LEU A 40 -15.33 10.22 -0.12
C LEU A 40 -15.22 10.59 1.37
N GLY A 41 -14.56 11.70 1.70
CA GLY A 41 -14.24 12.07 3.09
C GLY A 41 -13.23 11.13 3.74
N LEU A 42 -12.39 10.46 2.94
CA LEU A 42 -11.38 9.50 3.39
C LEU A 42 -9.97 10.09 3.45
N LYS A 43 -9.73 11.25 2.83
CA LYS A 43 -8.41 11.87 2.78
C LYS A 43 -7.77 11.94 4.16
N THR A 44 -6.65 11.29 4.29
CA THR A 44 -5.93 11.19 5.56
C THR A 44 -4.43 11.16 5.29
N HIS A 45 -3.70 12.01 5.99
CA HIS A 45 -2.24 12.02 6.00
C HIS A 45 -1.71 11.44 7.31
N CYS A 46 -0.63 10.69 7.22
CA CYS A 46 0.11 10.18 8.39
C CYS A 46 1.61 10.35 8.15
N SER A 47 2.28 11.07 9.04
CA SER A 47 3.74 11.31 8.94
C SER A 47 4.58 10.03 9.04
N ILE A 48 4.00 8.94 9.55
CA ILE A 48 4.69 7.65 9.71
C ILE A 48 4.54 6.78 8.45
N SER A 49 3.33 6.68 7.91
CA SER A 49 3.00 5.69 6.87
C SER A 49 2.37 6.29 5.60
N GLY A 50 2.46 7.62 5.44
CA GLY A 50 2.00 8.31 4.24
C GLY A 50 0.48 8.51 4.18
N ASP A 51 0.00 8.71 2.98
CA ASP A 51 -1.38 9.09 2.69
C ASP A 51 -2.29 7.87 2.46
N LEU A 52 -3.57 8.06 2.71
CA LEU A 52 -4.58 7.13 2.24
C LEU A 52 -4.67 7.22 0.71
N THR A 53 -4.79 6.06 0.07
CA THR A 53 -5.03 5.98 -1.38
C THR A 53 -6.25 5.15 -1.69
N VAL A 54 -7.00 5.57 -2.71
CA VAL A 54 -8.16 4.87 -3.27
C VAL A 54 -7.92 4.61 -4.75
N ASN A 55 -8.11 3.39 -5.19
CA ASN A 55 -8.01 3.02 -6.59
C ASN A 55 -9.24 2.21 -7.02
N LEU A 56 -9.89 2.61 -8.12
CA LEU A 56 -10.90 1.81 -8.79
C LEU A 56 -10.20 0.69 -9.57
N GLY A 57 -10.21 -0.52 -9.02
CA GLY A 57 -9.53 -1.67 -9.61
C GLY A 57 -10.37 -2.44 -10.62
N TYR A 58 -11.67 -2.34 -10.52
CA TYR A 58 -12.59 -3.11 -11.37
C TYR A 58 -13.96 -2.43 -11.48
N ILE A 59 -14.54 -2.45 -12.66
CA ILE A 59 -15.94 -2.10 -12.92
C ILE A 59 -16.52 -3.08 -13.94
N HIS A 60 -17.75 -3.51 -13.72
CA HIS A 60 -18.50 -4.35 -14.63
C HIS A 60 -19.97 -3.94 -14.59
N ILE A 61 -20.53 -3.78 -15.78
CA ILE A 61 -21.96 -3.44 -15.97
C ILE A 61 -22.51 -4.36 -17.05
N GLU A 62 -23.53 -5.13 -16.71
CA GLU A 62 -24.19 -6.04 -17.62
C GLU A 62 -25.71 -6.09 -17.33
N GLY A 63 -26.52 -5.70 -18.29
CA GLY A 63 -27.96 -5.60 -18.11
C GLY A 63 -28.32 -4.67 -16.94
N ASN A 64 -28.99 -5.22 -15.93
CA ASN A 64 -29.39 -4.50 -14.72
C ASN A 64 -28.42 -4.66 -13.54
N GLU A 65 -27.33 -5.37 -13.75
CA GLU A 65 -26.30 -5.56 -12.71
C GLU A 65 -25.10 -4.67 -12.96
N ALA A 66 -24.64 -4.02 -11.89
CA ALA A 66 -23.41 -3.22 -11.92
C ALA A 66 -22.60 -3.48 -10.65
N ARG A 67 -21.30 -3.66 -10.81
CA ARG A 67 -20.35 -3.95 -9.72
C ARG A 67 -19.06 -3.16 -9.93
N ALA A 68 -18.52 -2.60 -8.86
CA ALA A 68 -17.21 -1.99 -8.86
C ALA A 68 -16.42 -2.47 -7.64
N ALA A 69 -15.10 -2.61 -7.78
CA ALA A 69 -14.21 -2.95 -6.67
C ALA A 69 -13.13 -1.88 -6.53
N PHE A 70 -12.87 -1.50 -5.28
CA PHE A 70 -11.90 -0.49 -4.89
C PHE A 70 -10.80 -1.10 -4.05
N ASP A 71 -9.56 -0.78 -4.35
CA ASP A 71 -8.40 -1.03 -3.47
C ASP A 71 -8.14 0.24 -2.66
N ILE A 72 -8.30 0.14 -1.34
CA ILE A 72 -8.10 1.25 -0.43
C ILE A 72 -6.95 0.91 0.51
N ARG A 73 -5.87 1.69 0.43
CA ARG A 73 -4.72 1.59 1.32
C ARG A 73 -4.77 2.74 2.29
N TYR A 74 -4.77 2.43 3.56
CA TYR A 74 -4.94 3.43 4.62
C TYR A 74 -3.76 3.41 5.60
N PRO A 75 -3.42 4.59 6.15
CA PRO A 75 -2.28 4.71 7.07
C PRO A 75 -2.56 4.10 8.45
N VAL A 76 -1.49 3.90 9.22
CA VAL A 76 -1.57 3.31 10.58
C VAL A 76 -2.32 4.18 11.57
N SER A 77 -2.56 5.45 11.28
CA SER A 77 -3.28 6.40 12.12
C SER A 77 -4.80 6.18 12.17
N ILE A 78 -5.35 5.39 11.23
CA ILE A 78 -6.80 5.10 11.19
C ILE A 78 -7.07 3.59 11.13
N THR A 79 -8.32 3.20 11.27
CA THR A 79 -8.72 1.79 11.25
C THR A 79 -9.49 1.43 9.99
N GLY A 80 -9.37 0.19 9.52
CA GLY A 80 -10.20 -0.30 8.41
C GLY A 80 -11.71 -0.18 8.67
N GLY A 81 -12.12 -0.28 9.93
CA GLY A 81 -13.52 -0.07 10.32
C GLY A 81 -14.00 1.37 10.11
N SER A 82 -13.15 2.39 10.33
CA SER A 82 -13.49 3.79 10.04
C SER A 82 -13.58 4.03 8.54
N VAL A 83 -12.63 3.49 7.77
CA VAL A 83 -12.64 3.56 6.30
C VAL A 83 -13.92 2.92 5.74
N TYR A 84 -14.27 1.71 6.19
CA TYR A 84 -15.48 1.02 5.76
C TYR A 84 -16.76 1.80 6.07
N ARG A 85 -16.88 2.36 7.28
CA ARG A 85 -18.06 3.16 7.65
C ARG A 85 -18.23 4.38 6.76
N GLN A 86 -17.14 5.09 6.50
CA GLN A 86 -17.16 6.30 5.67
C GLN A 86 -17.50 5.98 4.21
N PHE A 87 -16.87 4.95 3.64
CA PHE A 87 -17.14 4.49 2.28
C PHE A 87 -18.61 4.03 2.14
N ARG A 88 -19.09 3.24 3.09
CA ARG A 88 -20.49 2.78 3.13
C ARG A 88 -21.48 3.93 3.25
N TYR A 89 -21.15 4.95 4.05
CA TYR A 89 -21.98 6.14 4.17
C TYR A 89 -22.13 6.85 2.82
N ALA A 90 -21.05 7.07 2.10
CA ALA A 90 -21.07 7.69 0.77
C ALA A 90 -21.84 6.84 -0.25
N ALA A 91 -21.62 5.53 -0.29
CA ALA A 91 -22.32 4.62 -1.20
C ALA A 91 -23.82 4.53 -0.95
N LYS A 92 -24.24 4.56 0.32
CA LYS A 92 -25.66 4.47 0.70
C LYS A 92 -26.49 5.65 0.18
N HIS A 93 -25.91 6.84 0.07
CA HIS A 93 -26.60 8.00 -0.52
C HIS A 93 -26.96 7.76 -1.99
N ASN A 94 -26.22 6.90 -2.68
CA ASN A 94 -26.48 6.48 -4.05
C ASN A 94 -27.20 5.14 -4.15
N LYS A 95 -27.79 4.66 -3.03
CA LYS A 95 -28.53 3.37 -2.94
C LYS A 95 -27.66 2.16 -3.34
N LEU A 96 -26.35 2.24 -3.11
CA LEU A 96 -25.40 1.17 -3.39
C LEU A 96 -25.07 0.39 -2.12
N ASP A 97 -24.96 -0.93 -2.26
CA ASP A 97 -24.49 -1.81 -1.21
C ASP A 97 -22.97 -1.99 -1.26
N VAL A 98 -22.33 -2.09 -0.07
CA VAL A 98 -20.89 -2.24 0.06
C VAL A 98 -20.57 -3.52 0.80
N LYS A 99 -19.68 -4.32 0.20
CA LYS A 99 -19.12 -5.54 0.79
C LYS A 99 -17.61 -5.45 0.86
N VAL A 100 -17.02 -5.80 2.00
CA VAL A 100 -15.57 -5.98 2.12
C VAL A 100 -15.22 -7.35 1.54
N LEU A 101 -14.37 -7.36 0.51
CA LEU A 101 -13.90 -8.58 -0.13
C LEU A 101 -12.67 -9.15 0.57
N ASN A 102 -11.75 -8.28 0.95
CA ASN A 102 -10.56 -8.62 1.71
C ASN A 102 -10.18 -7.45 2.62
N HIS A 103 -9.54 -7.75 3.75
CA HIS A 103 -9.04 -6.73 4.66
C HIS A 103 -7.75 -7.20 5.33
N GLU A 104 -6.69 -6.43 5.08
CA GLU A 104 -5.41 -6.58 5.78
C GLU A 104 -5.07 -5.26 6.49
N LYS A 105 -4.66 -5.36 7.75
CA LYS A 105 -4.22 -4.19 8.52
C LYS A 105 -2.87 -3.69 7.98
N PRO A 106 -2.59 -2.38 8.06
CA PRO A 106 -1.24 -1.88 7.82
C PRO A 106 -0.24 -2.59 8.74
N LEU A 107 0.91 -2.96 8.17
CA LEU A 107 2.03 -3.47 8.95
C LEU A 107 2.92 -2.28 9.33
N TYR A 108 3.20 -2.16 10.63
CA TYR A 108 4.15 -1.18 11.15
C TYR A 108 4.95 -1.77 12.30
N ILE A 109 6.26 -1.70 12.19
CA ILE A 109 7.21 -2.08 13.22
C ILE A 109 7.91 -0.81 13.71
N GLN A 110 7.97 -0.62 15.01
CA GLN A 110 8.55 0.58 15.61
C GLN A 110 10.05 0.65 15.33
N LYS A 111 10.55 1.86 15.05
CA LYS A 111 11.96 2.11 14.71
C LYS A 111 12.94 1.68 15.81
N ASP A 112 12.52 1.76 17.05
CA ASP A 112 13.29 1.43 18.25
C ASP A 112 13.14 -0.03 18.69
N SER A 113 12.37 -0.84 17.93
CA SER A 113 12.24 -2.28 18.22
C SER A 113 13.56 -3.02 18.06
N GLU A 114 13.73 -4.08 18.84
CA GLU A 114 14.95 -4.91 18.81
C GLU A 114 15.22 -5.49 17.42
N LEU A 115 14.17 -5.88 16.70
CA LEU A 115 14.30 -6.39 15.34
C LEU A 115 14.86 -5.32 14.38
N VAL A 116 14.35 -4.07 14.45
CA VAL A 116 14.86 -2.99 13.60
C VAL A 116 16.30 -2.67 13.94
N LYS A 117 16.66 -2.58 15.23
CA LYS A 117 18.04 -2.33 15.67
C LYS A 117 18.99 -3.42 15.17
N LEU A 118 18.61 -4.69 15.32
CA LEU A 118 19.42 -5.82 14.87
C LEU A 118 19.64 -5.77 13.35
N LEU A 119 18.59 -5.58 12.57
CA LEU A 119 18.70 -5.51 11.12
C LEU A 119 19.49 -4.29 10.66
N SER A 120 19.34 -3.15 11.33
CA SER A 120 20.13 -1.94 11.07
C SER A 120 21.61 -2.18 11.36
N SER A 121 21.93 -2.84 12.46
CA SER A 121 23.32 -3.15 12.80
C SER A 121 23.95 -4.15 11.82
N ALA A 122 23.19 -5.12 11.32
CA ALA A 122 23.67 -6.04 10.29
C ALA A 122 23.95 -5.30 8.96
N TYR A 123 23.05 -4.41 8.55
CA TYR A 123 23.25 -3.57 7.37
C TYR A 123 24.54 -2.72 7.51
N LYS A 124 24.68 -2.01 8.62
CA LYS A 124 25.84 -1.17 8.90
C LYS A 124 27.16 -1.97 8.95
N ALA A 125 27.16 -3.17 9.51
CA ALA A 125 28.33 -4.02 9.58
C ALA A 125 28.89 -4.41 8.20
N VAL A 126 28.00 -4.61 7.23
CA VAL A 126 28.37 -5.03 5.87
C VAL A 126 28.67 -3.84 4.97
N THR A 127 27.86 -2.77 5.05
CA THR A 127 27.96 -1.62 4.14
C THR A 127 28.81 -0.47 4.68
N GLY A 128 28.99 -0.37 5.98
CA GLY A 128 29.58 0.79 6.65
C GLY A 128 28.64 1.99 6.80
N GLU A 129 27.41 1.90 6.30
CA GLU A 129 26.44 2.98 6.24
C GLU A 129 25.23 2.72 7.17
N GLU A 130 24.55 3.79 7.59
CA GLU A 130 23.28 3.65 8.31
C GLU A 130 22.16 3.32 7.33
N PRO A 131 21.29 2.35 7.67
CA PRO A 131 20.16 2.00 6.80
C PRO A 131 19.12 3.10 6.78
N GLU A 132 18.46 3.27 5.64
CA GLU A 132 17.27 4.09 5.53
C GLU A 132 16.02 3.27 5.91
N LEU A 133 15.26 3.77 6.90
CA LEU A 133 14.02 3.18 7.34
C LEU A 133 12.85 3.90 6.64
N TYR A 134 12.15 3.21 5.76
CA TYR A 134 11.04 3.79 5.00
C TYR A 134 9.78 2.92 5.08
N THR A 135 8.67 3.48 4.66
CA THR A 135 7.40 2.78 4.49
C THR A 135 7.03 2.71 3.02
N THR A 136 6.34 1.66 2.63
CA THR A 136 5.84 1.49 1.27
C THR A 136 4.34 1.22 1.26
N GLY A 137 3.63 1.75 0.26
CA GLY A 137 2.24 1.40 0.00
C GLY A 137 2.06 -0.02 -0.54
N GLY A 138 3.14 -0.66 -1.01
CA GLY A 138 3.14 -2.03 -1.51
C GLY A 138 2.89 -3.07 -0.41
N GLY A 139 2.30 -4.20 -0.77
CA GLY A 139 2.20 -5.36 0.11
C GLY A 139 3.49 -6.17 0.09
N THR A 140 3.97 -6.61 1.25
CA THR A 140 5.12 -7.51 1.37
C THR A 140 4.74 -8.79 2.09
N TYR A 141 5.52 -9.86 1.91
CA TYR A 141 5.34 -11.12 2.64
C TYR A 141 5.44 -10.97 4.16
N ALA A 142 6.10 -9.91 4.65
CA ALA A 142 6.19 -9.60 6.08
C ALA A 142 4.82 -9.48 6.77
N ARG A 143 3.77 -9.12 6.04
CA ARG A 143 2.38 -9.10 6.56
C ARG A 143 1.93 -10.47 7.08
N LYS A 144 2.44 -11.57 6.50
CA LYS A 144 2.09 -12.94 6.93
C LYS A 144 2.76 -13.35 8.24
N LEU A 145 3.70 -12.57 8.74
CA LEU A 145 4.39 -12.82 10.01
C LEU A 145 3.61 -12.31 11.25
N GLY A 146 2.35 -11.88 11.07
CA GLY A 146 1.49 -11.51 12.19
C GLY A 146 2.00 -10.32 13.03
N GLY A 147 2.69 -9.37 12.42
CA GLY A 147 3.26 -8.20 13.08
C GLY A 147 4.61 -8.47 13.78
N LYS A 148 5.21 -9.65 13.57
CA LYS A 148 6.51 -10.03 14.15
C LYS A 148 7.67 -9.92 13.17
N GLY A 149 7.46 -9.35 11.99
CA GLY A 149 8.49 -9.23 10.96
C GLY A 149 8.30 -7.98 10.13
N LEU A 150 9.34 -7.61 9.42
CA LEU A 150 9.36 -6.48 8.48
C LEU A 150 9.99 -6.92 7.16
N ALA A 151 9.78 -6.12 6.11
CA ALA A 151 10.50 -6.32 4.86
C ALA A 151 11.92 -5.77 5.00
N PHE A 152 12.89 -6.55 4.54
CA PHE A 152 14.29 -6.22 4.51
C PHE A 152 14.75 -6.51 3.08
N GLY A 153 14.68 -5.47 2.26
CA GLY A 153 14.67 -5.63 0.81
C GLY A 153 16.01 -5.45 0.15
N PRO A 154 16.14 -5.84 -1.14
CA PRO A 154 17.38 -5.80 -1.88
C PRO A 154 17.68 -4.43 -2.51
N ALA A 155 16.74 -3.49 -2.50
CA ALA A 155 16.94 -2.18 -3.08
C ALA A 155 17.76 -1.29 -2.14
N PHE A 156 18.80 -0.68 -2.67
CA PHE A 156 19.62 0.31 -1.99
C PHE A 156 19.16 1.72 -2.38
N LYS A 157 19.62 2.71 -1.64
CA LYS A 157 19.43 4.10 -1.98
C LYS A 157 19.97 4.33 -3.41
N ASP A 158 19.25 5.05 -4.20
CA ASP A 158 19.59 5.37 -5.59
C ASP A 158 19.49 4.19 -6.59
N ASP A 159 18.86 3.09 -6.24
CA ASP A 159 18.59 2.00 -7.18
C ASP A 159 17.38 2.30 -8.09
N GLU A 160 17.61 2.24 -9.38
CA GLU A 160 16.56 2.21 -10.40
C GLU A 160 16.22 0.75 -10.76
N VAL A 161 15.37 0.13 -9.95
CA VAL A 161 15.05 -1.31 -10.08
C VAL A 161 13.92 -1.63 -11.06
N ASN A 162 13.25 -0.63 -11.61
CA ASN A 162 12.11 -0.78 -12.55
C ASN A 162 11.06 -1.80 -12.09
N MET A 163 10.78 -1.86 -10.80
CA MET A 163 9.89 -2.85 -10.19
C MET A 163 8.55 -2.90 -10.92
N HIS A 164 8.13 -4.10 -11.34
CA HIS A 164 6.89 -4.37 -12.08
C HIS A 164 6.80 -3.73 -13.49
N ASN A 165 7.92 -3.33 -14.06
CA ASN A 165 8.00 -2.78 -15.41
C ASN A 165 8.88 -3.65 -16.31
N ALA A 166 8.90 -3.32 -17.60
CA ALA A 166 9.83 -3.94 -18.54
C ALA A 166 11.28 -3.67 -18.11
N ASP A 167 12.15 -4.64 -18.39
CA ASP A 167 13.58 -4.58 -18.04
C ASP A 167 13.86 -4.44 -16.54
N GLU A 168 12.98 -5.00 -15.70
CA GLU A 168 13.26 -5.10 -14.27
C GLU A 168 14.60 -5.80 -14.05
N SER A 169 15.48 -5.14 -13.30
CA SER A 169 16.84 -5.61 -13.11
C SER A 169 17.37 -5.27 -11.73
N ILE A 170 18.40 -5.98 -11.33
CA ILE A 170 19.16 -5.70 -10.12
C ILE A 170 20.65 -5.73 -10.46
N ASP A 171 21.42 -4.80 -9.91
CA ASP A 171 22.87 -4.83 -10.02
C ASP A 171 23.45 -6.06 -9.31
N LYS A 172 24.38 -6.75 -9.99
CA LYS A 172 24.92 -8.03 -9.49
C LYS A 172 25.72 -7.88 -8.20
N GLU A 173 26.51 -6.81 -8.08
CA GLU A 173 27.33 -6.59 -6.87
C GLU A 173 26.43 -6.21 -5.69
N LYS A 174 25.43 -5.38 -5.92
CA LYS A 174 24.41 -5.04 -4.91
C LYS A 174 23.59 -6.26 -4.48
N PHE A 175 23.28 -7.18 -5.41
CA PHE A 175 22.64 -8.44 -5.07
C PHE A 175 23.48 -9.28 -4.11
N PHE A 176 24.80 -9.41 -4.36
CA PHE A 176 25.68 -10.13 -3.45
C PHE A 176 25.87 -9.40 -2.12
N THR A 177 25.97 -8.09 -2.12
CA THR A 177 25.99 -7.29 -0.89
C THR A 177 24.74 -7.52 -0.06
N HIS A 178 23.56 -7.53 -0.70
CA HIS A 178 22.31 -7.84 -0.02
C HIS A 178 22.32 -9.26 0.58
N ALA A 179 22.85 -10.26 -0.13
CA ALA A 179 22.98 -11.61 0.39
C ALA A 179 23.90 -11.66 1.62
N GLN A 180 24.99 -10.90 1.64
CA GLN A 180 25.87 -10.76 2.80
C GLN A 180 25.16 -10.11 3.99
N ILE A 181 24.38 -9.04 3.74
CA ILE A 181 23.57 -8.40 4.79
C ILE A 181 22.55 -9.37 5.37
N CYS A 182 21.88 -10.17 4.54
CA CYS A 182 20.95 -11.20 5.02
C CYS A 182 21.65 -12.27 5.87
N LEU A 183 22.81 -12.71 5.44
CA LEU A 183 23.62 -13.69 6.20
C LEU A 183 24.04 -13.13 7.55
N GLU A 184 24.53 -11.91 7.59
CA GLU A 184 24.91 -11.21 8.83
C GLU A 184 23.71 -11.04 9.77
N ALA A 185 22.55 -10.65 9.22
CA ALA A 185 21.31 -10.52 10.00
C ALA A 185 20.88 -11.88 10.61
N MET A 186 20.93 -12.96 9.83
CA MET A 186 20.62 -14.30 10.32
C MET A 186 21.60 -14.76 11.40
N TYR A 187 22.89 -14.49 11.21
CA TYR A 187 23.93 -14.83 12.20
C TYR A 187 23.67 -14.10 13.53
N ARG A 188 23.43 -12.77 13.49
CA ARG A 188 23.12 -11.98 14.69
C ARG A 188 21.86 -12.46 15.39
N MET A 189 20.80 -12.77 14.63
CA MET A 189 19.57 -13.33 15.21
C MET A 189 19.81 -14.66 15.91
N TYR A 190 20.63 -15.54 15.31
CA TYR A 190 20.94 -16.84 15.89
C TYR A 190 21.82 -16.74 17.15
N CYS A 191 22.84 -15.90 17.13
CA CYS A 191 23.76 -15.72 18.25
C CYS A 191 23.21 -14.80 19.35
N GLY A 192 22.09 -14.11 19.14
CA GLY A 192 21.56 -13.14 20.10
C GLY A 192 22.46 -11.89 20.27
N ILE A 193 23.29 -11.58 19.25
CA ILE A 193 24.23 -10.46 19.29
C ILE A 193 23.46 -9.17 19.03
N SER A 194 23.35 -8.30 20.04
CA SER A 194 22.96 -6.91 19.91
C SER A 194 24.16 -6.01 20.17
N ASP A 195 24.24 -4.86 19.50
CA ASP A 195 25.39 -3.90 19.64
C ASP A 195 25.55 -3.29 21.05
N ASN A 196 24.90 -3.86 22.06
CA ASN A 196 24.99 -3.38 23.44
C ASN A 196 26.21 -3.96 24.22
N GLU A 197 27.06 -4.71 23.55
CA GLU A 197 28.29 -5.26 24.16
C GLU A 197 29.54 -4.76 23.41
N ASN A 198 29.80 -3.42 23.48
CA ASN A 198 31.16 -2.87 23.37
C ASN A 198 31.21 -1.48 23.98
#